data_8022c428cf496926065579fac1006af3
#
_entry.id   8022c428cf496926065579fac1006af3
#
_cell.length_a   1.000
_cell.length_b   1.000
_cell.length_c   1.000
_cell.angle_alpha   90.00
_cell.angle_beta   90.00
_cell.angle_gamma   90.00
#
_symmetry.space_group_name_H-M   'P 1'
#
loop_
_entity.id
_entity.type
_entity.pdbx_description
1 polymer ?
#
loop_
_entity_poly.entity_id
_entity_poly.type
_entity_poly.pdbx_seq_one_letter_code
_entity_poly.pdbx_strand_id
1 'polypeptide(L)'
;MKVSILEQSVSVEGKPQSVTIKDSINLAKKAEKLGYKRFWVSEHHNHPTIIGTAPEILMAAIACNTSSIRIGSAGIMLPHYSPLKVAEQFRVLEAIAPNRIDLGLGRAPGSDGRTALALNPNSRSDSEHFPSHVRDLIAWVSNEKLIEGHPFRHLIAQPISDTIPEIWMLGTSNYGAQLAAYLGIPYLSLIHISEPTRQKP
;
A
#
# COMPACT_ATOMS: atom_id res chain seq x y z
N MET A 1 -19.47 -14.41 -1.50
CA MET A 1 -18.76 -13.32 -0.78
C MET A 1 -17.35 -13.22 -1.34
N LYS A 2 -16.80 -12.01 -1.58
CA LYS A 2 -15.39 -11.85 -1.98
C LYS A 2 -14.55 -11.67 -0.73
N VAL A 3 -13.56 -12.53 -0.52
CA VAL A 3 -12.67 -12.50 0.66
C VAL A 3 -11.26 -12.14 0.21
N SER A 4 -10.56 -11.35 1.04
CA SER A 4 -9.18 -10.91 0.81
C SER A 4 -8.34 -11.16 2.06
N ILE A 5 -7.03 -11.23 1.90
CA ILE A 5 -6.08 -11.40 3.00
C ILE A 5 -5.28 -10.12 3.17
N LEU A 6 -5.08 -9.70 4.41
CA LEU A 6 -4.09 -8.72 4.83
C LEU A 6 -3.00 -9.46 5.59
N GLU A 7 -1.79 -9.44 5.05
CA GLU A 7 -0.61 -10.14 5.57
C GLU A 7 0.38 -9.12 6.15
N GLN A 8 0.82 -9.36 7.38
CA GLN A 8 1.72 -8.45 8.10
C GLN A 8 3.16 -8.96 8.20
N SER A 9 3.45 -10.15 7.69
CA SER A 9 4.75 -10.81 7.84
C SER A 9 5.15 -10.90 9.32
N VAL A 10 4.31 -11.56 10.13
CA VAL A 10 4.55 -11.69 11.57
C VAL A 10 5.60 -12.75 11.84
N SER A 11 6.71 -12.35 12.50
CA SER A 11 7.76 -13.26 12.92
C SER A 11 7.29 -14.17 14.06
N VAL A 12 7.78 -15.40 14.07
CA VAL A 12 7.49 -16.41 15.08
C VAL A 12 8.78 -16.68 15.86
N GLU A 13 8.68 -16.75 17.18
CA GLU A 13 9.82 -17.09 18.05
C GLU A 13 10.46 -18.42 17.63
N GLY A 14 11.79 -18.47 17.64
CA GLY A 14 12.57 -19.64 17.21
C GLY A 14 12.64 -19.84 15.70
N LYS A 15 11.99 -18.99 14.89
CA LYS A 15 12.01 -19.08 13.42
C LYS A 15 12.79 -17.91 12.81
N PRO A 16 13.75 -18.16 11.90
CA PRO A 16 14.45 -17.06 11.22
C PRO A 16 13.50 -16.15 10.46
N GLN A 17 13.67 -14.82 10.58
CA GLN A 17 12.81 -13.84 9.92
C GLN A 17 12.80 -13.98 8.39
N SER A 18 13.91 -14.41 7.78
CA SER A 18 13.97 -14.69 6.34
C SER A 18 13.01 -15.79 5.90
N VAL A 19 12.69 -16.73 6.79
CA VAL A 19 11.68 -17.78 6.51
C VAL A 19 10.28 -17.19 6.54
N THR A 20 9.99 -16.26 7.46
CA THR A 20 8.69 -15.57 7.51
C THR A 20 8.38 -14.84 6.20
N ILE A 21 9.36 -14.13 5.63
CA ILE A 21 9.17 -13.47 4.31
C ILE A 21 8.85 -14.48 3.20
N LYS A 22 9.56 -15.61 3.18
CA LYS A 22 9.26 -16.69 2.21
C LYS A 22 7.88 -17.32 2.43
N ASP A 23 7.46 -17.40 3.69
CA ASP A 23 6.12 -17.92 4.03
C ASP A 23 5.02 -16.97 3.56
N SER A 24 5.20 -15.65 3.63
CA SER A 24 4.23 -14.69 3.07
C SER A 24 4.05 -14.90 1.56
N ILE A 25 5.13 -15.15 0.80
CA ILE A 25 5.03 -15.49 -0.63
C ILE A 25 4.29 -16.82 -0.84
N ASN A 26 4.61 -17.83 -0.03
CA ASN A 26 3.93 -19.13 -0.11
C ASN A 26 2.45 -19.04 0.29
N LEU A 27 2.12 -18.18 1.25
CA LEU A 27 0.74 -17.92 1.65
C LEU A 27 -0.05 -17.27 0.50
N ALA A 28 0.54 -16.31 -0.22
CA ALA A 28 -0.10 -15.70 -1.39
C ALA A 28 -0.42 -16.74 -2.48
N LYS A 29 0.51 -17.67 -2.75
CA LYS A 29 0.28 -18.80 -3.69
C LYS A 29 -0.86 -19.72 -3.24
N LYS A 30 -0.98 -19.96 -1.92
CA LYS A 30 -2.09 -20.76 -1.36
C LYS A 30 -3.40 -20.00 -1.44
N ALA A 31 -3.39 -18.69 -1.10
CA ALA A 31 -4.56 -17.83 -1.19
C ALA A 31 -5.13 -17.77 -2.62
N GLU A 32 -4.26 -17.68 -3.62
CA GLU A 32 -4.67 -17.74 -5.03
C GLU A 32 -5.38 -19.06 -5.36
N LYS A 33 -4.79 -20.20 -4.99
CA LYS A 33 -5.37 -21.52 -5.21
C LYS A 33 -6.72 -21.72 -4.51
N LEU A 34 -6.92 -21.06 -3.36
CA LEU A 34 -8.18 -21.09 -2.59
C LEU A 34 -9.21 -20.06 -3.09
N GLY A 35 -8.90 -19.28 -4.12
CA GLY A 35 -9.82 -18.35 -4.74
C GLY A 35 -10.01 -17.01 -3.98
N TYR A 36 -9.08 -16.64 -3.11
CA TYR A 36 -9.09 -15.31 -2.50
C TYR A 36 -8.96 -14.23 -3.58
N LYS A 37 -9.67 -13.11 -3.38
CA LYS A 37 -9.71 -12.04 -4.38
C LYS A 37 -8.45 -11.18 -4.37
N ARG A 38 -7.94 -10.86 -3.18
CA ARG A 38 -6.79 -9.98 -2.97
C ARG A 38 -5.87 -10.53 -1.88
N PHE A 39 -4.60 -10.26 -2.04
CA PHE A 39 -3.57 -10.49 -1.03
C PHE A 39 -2.79 -9.20 -0.86
N TRP A 40 -2.95 -8.55 0.28
CA TRP A 40 -2.33 -7.27 0.58
C TRP A 40 -1.30 -7.42 1.69
N VAL A 41 -0.18 -6.72 1.56
CA VAL A 41 0.92 -6.72 2.52
C VAL A 41 1.05 -5.37 3.20
N SER A 42 1.27 -5.39 4.52
CA SER A 42 1.38 -4.18 5.32
C SER A 42 2.81 -3.62 5.32
N GLU A 43 2.93 -2.36 5.74
CA GLU A 43 4.19 -1.68 6.01
C GLU A 43 4.27 -1.31 7.50
N HIS A 44 5.30 -1.80 8.20
CA HIS A 44 5.60 -1.43 9.57
C HIS A 44 7.10 -1.34 9.76
N HIS A 45 7.56 -0.40 10.59
CA HIS A 45 8.96 -0.18 10.84
C HIS A 45 9.25 -0.25 12.33
N ASN A 46 10.44 -0.79 12.67
CA ASN A 46 10.91 -0.92 14.06
C ASN A 46 9.91 -1.61 15.00
N HIS A 47 9.20 -2.61 14.47
CA HIS A 47 8.23 -3.39 15.24
C HIS A 47 8.86 -4.72 15.69
N PRO A 48 8.65 -5.17 16.95
CA PRO A 48 9.32 -6.36 17.47
C PRO A 48 8.93 -7.66 16.73
N THR A 49 7.74 -7.75 16.19
CA THR A 49 7.22 -8.98 15.57
C THR A 49 6.76 -8.81 14.13
N ILE A 50 6.33 -7.63 13.71
CA ILE A 50 5.94 -7.38 12.31
C ILE A 50 7.18 -6.95 11.54
N ILE A 51 7.58 -7.74 10.56
CA ILE A 51 8.84 -7.56 9.81
C ILE A 51 8.64 -7.15 8.35
N GLY A 52 7.41 -6.92 7.92
CA GLY A 52 7.07 -6.40 6.61
C GLY A 52 7.35 -4.90 6.51
N THR A 53 8.53 -4.53 6.01
CA THR A 53 9.02 -3.14 5.97
C THR A 53 9.05 -2.54 4.57
N ALA A 54 8.97 -3.35 3.52
CA ALA A 54 9.07 -2.95 2.12
C ALA A 54 8.02 -3.68 1.28
N PRO A 55 6.74 -3.24 1.37
CA PRO A 55 5.64 -3.91 0.70
C PRO A 55 5.83 -3.99 -0.81
N GLU A 56 6.37 -2.97 -1.47
CA GLU A 56 6.61 -2.93 -2.91
C GLU A 56 7.58 -4.04 -3.36
N ILE A 57 8.60 -4.36 -2.56
CA ILE A 57 9.55 -5.44 -2.87
C ILE A 57 8.87 -6.80 -2.70
N LEU A 58 8.12 -6.99 -1.61
CA LEU A 58 7.40 -8.23 -1.35
C LEU A 58 6.29 -8.46 -2.40
N MET A 59 5.60 -7.40 -2.82
CA MET A 59 4.60 -7.43 -3.89
C MET A 59 5.22 -7.89 -5.21
N ALA A 60 6.41 -7.41 -5.57
CA ALA A 60 7.11 -7.87 -6.79
C ALA A 60 7.42 -9.36 -6.73
N ALA A 61 7.91 -9.85 -5.58
CA ALA A 61 8.16 -11.27 -5.39
C ALA A 61 6.88 -12.11 -5.47
N ILE A 62 5.77 -11.65 -4.89
CA ILE A 62 4.47 -12.31 -4.97
C ILE A 62 3.95 -12.29 -6.40
N ALA A 63 4.08 -11.17 -7.12
CA ALA A 63 3.64 -11.01 -8.50
C ALA A 63 4.27 -12.06 -9.43
N CYS A 64 5.58 -12.30 -9.27
CA CYS A 64 6.31 -13.31 -10.03
C CYS A 64 5.96 -14.76 -9.65
N ASN A 65 5.31 -14.98 -8.51
CA ASN A 65 4.94 -16.30 -8.00
C ASN A 65 3.44 -16.63 -8.07
N THR A 66 2.63 -15.72 -8.60
CA THR A 66 1.17 -15.82 -8.74
C THR A 66 0.73 -15.33 -10.11
N SER A 67 -0.47 -15.70 -10.56
CA SER A 67 -0.94 -15.39 -11.93
C SER A 67 -2.28 -14.64 -12.01
N SER A 68 -3.11 -14.70 -10.97
CA SER A 68 -4.50 -14.21 -11.05
C SER A 68 -4.95 -13.39 -9.83
N ILE A 69 -4.42 -13.67 -8.64
CA ILE A 69 -4.78 -12.93 -7.43
C ILE A 69 -4.30 -11.47 -7.52
N ARG A 70 -5.15 -10.52 -7.10
CA ARG A 70 -4.72 -9.13 -6.98
C ARG A 70 -3.80 -8.96 -5.79
N ILE A 71 -2.77 -8.14 -5.95
CA ILE A 71 -1.70 -7.94 -4.98
C ILE A 71 -1.66 -6.46 -4.62
N GLY A 72 -1.58 -6.14 -3.35
CA GLY A 72 -1.58 -4.73 -2.94
C GLY A 72 -0.81 -4.44 -1.67
N SER A 73 -0.63 -3.16 -1.44
CA SER A 73 -0.13 -2.63 -0.16
C SER A 73 -1.29 -2.29 0.78
N ALA A 74 -1.07 -2.51 2.09
CA ALA A 74 -2.05 -2.18 3.11
C ALA A 74 -1.44 -1.46 4.33
N GLY A 75 -0.87 -0.29 4.07
CA GLY A 75 -0.66 0.52 2.86
C GLY A 75 0.73 1.10 2.87
N ILE A 76 1.12 1.69 1.76
CA ILE A 76 2.32 2.53 1.72
C ILE A 76 2.13 3.72 2.66
N MET A 77 3.08 3.90 3.56
CA MET A 77 3.09 5.05 4.48
C MET A 77 3.66 6.28 3.77
N LEU A 78 2.83 6.88 2.90
CA LEU A 78 3.25 7.91 1.95
C LEU A 78 4.06 9.06 2.57
N PRO A 79 3.84 9.51 3.82
CA PRO A 79 4.67 10.55 4.42
C PRO A 79 6.16 10.20 4.57
N HIS A 80 6.56 8.95 4.40
CA HIS A 80 7.96 8.53 4.42
C HIS A 80 8.65 8.63 3.06
N TYR A 81 7.91 8.90 1.99
CA TYR A 81 8.39 8.74 0.61
C TYR A 81 8.09 9.95 -0.26
N SER A 82 8.88 10.11 -1.34
CA SER A 82 8.51 10.95 -2.45
C SER A 82 7.32 10.35 -3.21
N PRO A 83 6.21 11.10 -3.42
CA PRO A 83 5.08 10.61 -4.19
C PRO A 83 5.45 10.16 -5.60
N LEU A 84 6.39 10.85 -6.27
CA LEU A 84 6.91 10.45 -7.58
C LEU A 84 7.58 9.06 -7.51
N LYS A 85 8.41 8.83 -6.47
CA LYS A 85 9.10 7.54 -6.33
C LYS A 85 8.13 6.39 -6.10
N VAL A 86 7.09 6.61 -5.29
CA VAL A 86 6.03 5.62 -5.10
C VAL A 86 5.28 5.36 -6.41
N ALA A 87 4.97 6.40 -7.18
CA ALA A 87 4.33 6.24 -8.48
C ALA A 87 5.16 5.36 -9.42
N GLU A 88 6.47 5.61 -9.53
CA GLU A 88 7.38 4.81 -10.35
C GLU A 88 7.43 3.34 -9.90
N GLN A 89 7.52 3.08 -8.59
CA GLN A 89 7.53 1.72 -8.05
C GLN A 89 6.25 0.96 -8.42
N PHE A 90 5.08 1.59 -8.28
CA PHE A 90 3.80 0.95 -8.59
C PHE A 90 3.54 0.82 -10.09
N ARG A 91 4.12 1.68 -10.92
CA ARG A 91 4.12 1.49 -12.37
C ARG A 91 4.97 0.31 -12.81
N VAL A 92 6.13 0.11 -12.17
CA VAL A 92 6.95 -1.09 -12.38
C VAL A 92 6.18 -2.35 -11.96
N LEU A 93 5.51 -2.33 -10.81
CA LEU A 93 4.69 -3.45 -10.36
C LEU A 93 3.55 -3.76 -11.32
N GLU A 94 2.86 -2.73 -11.84
CA GLU A 94 1.79 -2.89 -12.82
C GLU A 94 2.30 -3.46 -14.15
N ALA A 95 3.50 -3.06 -14.58
CA ALA A 95 4.14 -3.64 -15.76
C ALA A 95 4.52 -5.13 -15.57
N ILE A 96 4.90 -5.54 -14.33
CA ILE A 96 5.16 -6.94 -13.98
C ILE A 96 3.87 -7.76 -13.92
N ALA A 97 2.80 -7.19 -13.37
CA ALA A 97 1.53 -7.89 -13.13
C ALA A 97 0.32 -7.01 -13.53
N PRO A 98 0.09 -6.83 -14.85
CA PRO A 98 -0.95 -5.94 -15.36
C PRO A 98 -2.35 -6.27 -14.82
N ASN A 99 -3.11 -5.24 -14.44
CA ASN A 99 -4.47 -5.34 -13.88
C ASN A 99 -4.58 -6.08 -12.53
N ARG A 100 -3.44 -6.34 -11.87
CA ARG A 100 -3.42 -7.09 -10.60
C ARG A 100 -2.91 -6.28 -9.41
N ILE A 101 -2.48 -5.04 -9.60
CA ILE A 101 -1.85 -4.24 -8.56
C ILE A 101 -2.87 -3.30 -7.90
N ASP A 102 -2.84 -3.28 -6.57
CA ASP A 102 -3.59 -2.36 -5.72
C ASP A 102 -2.58 -1.48 -4.93
N LEU A 103 -2.68 -0.17 -5.09
CA LEU A 103 -1.89 0.80 -4.34
C LEU A 103 -2.72 1.31 -3.16
N GLY A 104 -2.56 0.69 -2.01
CA GLY A 104 -3.15 1.18 -0.77
C GLY A 104 -2.25 2.20 -0.09
N LEU A 105 -2.82 3.34 0.30
CA LEU A 105 -2.12 4.48 0.89
C LEU A 105 -2.53 4.69 2.33
N GLY A 106 -1.55 4.91 3.22
CA GLY A 106 -1.73 5.29 4.61
C GLY A 106 -1.05 6.62 4.94
N ARG A 107 -1.66 7.37 5.88
CA ARG A 107 -1.07 8.60 6.41
C ARG A 107 -0.27 8.37 7.70
N ALA A 108 -0.65 7.36 8.46
CA ALA A 108 0.00 7.06 9.73
C ALA A 108 1.48 6.68 9.53
N PRO A 109 2.38 7.01 10.47
CA PRO A 109 3.80 6.72 10.31
C PRO A 109 4.16 5.23 10.45
N GLY A 110 3.26 4.36 10.91
CA GLY A 110 3.49 2.91 11.09
C GLY A 110 4.65 2.56 12.01
N SER A 111 5.06 3.50 12.85
CA SER A 111 6.24 3.41 13.71
C SER A 111 6.23 4.49 14.79
N ASP A 112 7.23 4.47 15.68
CA ASP A 112 7.48 5.57 16.61
C ASP A 112 8.10 6.80 15.93
N GLY A 113 8.08 7.96 16.61
CA GLY A 113 8.55 9.23 16.05
C GLY A 113 10.04 9.26 15.68
N ARG A 114 10.91 8.49 16.35
CA ARG A 114 12.35 8.43 15.99
C ARG A 114 12.56 7.65 14.72
N THR A 115 11.85 6.56 14.58
CA THR A 115 11.85 5.75 13.35
C THR A 115 11.31 6.53 12.18
N ALA A 116 10.21 7.28 12.36
CA ALA A 116 9.67 8.16 11.33
C ALA A 116 10.70 9.19 10.86
N LEU A 117 11.43 9.85 11.78
CA LEU A 117 12.51 10.79 11.45
C LEU A 117 13.70 10.12 10.74
N ALA A 118 14.01 8.88 11.07
CA ALA A 118 15.07 8.13 10.40
C ALA A 118 14.70 7.74 8.96
N LEU A 119 13.43 7.46 8.70
CA LEU A 119 12.90 7.16 7.36
C LEU A 119 12.81 8.43 6.51
N ASN A 120 12.25 9.49 7.06
CA ASN A 120 12.12 10.79 6.41
C ASN A 120 12.19 11.93 7.44
N PRO A 121 13.25 12.74 7.44
CA PRO A 121 13.36 13.90 8.34
C PRO A 121 12.19 14.90 8.21
N ASN A 122 11.51 14.93 7.08
CA ASN A 122 10.38 15.79 6.79
C ASN A 122 9.02 15.13 7.00
N SER A 123 8.97 13.91 7.56
CA SER A 123 7.75 13.08 7.66
C SER A 123 6.56 13.79 8.31
N ARG A 124 6.81 14.72 9.27
CA ARG A 124 5.76 15.52 9.90
C ARG A 124 5.13 16.50 8.92
N SER A 125 5.95 17.28 8.22
CA SER A 125 5.50 18.21 7.18
C SER A 125 4.81 17.47 6.05
N ASP A 126 5.35 16.34 5.62
CA ASP A 126 4.77 15.51 4.56
C ASP A 126 3.41 14.92 4.97
N SER A 127 3.20 14.65 6.27
CA SER A 127 1.89 14.27 6.80
C SER A 127 0.86 15.40 6.73
N GLU A 128 1.27 16.64 6.87
CA GLU A 128 0.41 17.82 6.71
C GLU A 128 0.03 18.05 5.23
N HIS A 129 0.97 17.76 4.32
CA HIS A 129 0.77 17.86 2.88
C HIS A 129 0.20 16.57 2.24
N PHE A 130 -0.18 15.57 3.04
CA PHE A 130 -0.67 14.28 2.57
C PHE A 130 -1.75 14.37 1.49
N PRO A 131 -2.78 15.25 1.54
CA PRO A 131 -3.79 15.34 0.49
C PRO A 131 -3.24 15.76 -0.87
N SER A 132 -2.28 16.69 -0.89
CA SER A 132 -1.61 17.11 -2.14
C SER A 132 -0.71 16.03 -2.68
N HIS A 133 0.04 15.34 -1.81
CA HIS A 133 0.89 14.21 -2.19
C HIS A 133 0.08 13.05 -2.79
N VAL A 134 -1.09 12.75 -2.23
CA VAL A 134 -1.98 11.72 -2.78
C VAL A 134 -2.51 12.14 -4.16
N ARG A 135 -2.93 13.39 -4.33
CA ARG A 135 -3.40 13.89 -5.63
C ARG A 135 -2.30 13.82 -6.70
N ASP A 136 -1.08 14.22 -6.35
CA ASP A 136 0.06 14.19 -7.27
C ASP A 136 0.43 12.75 -7.65
N LEU A 137 0.41 11.85 -6.66
CA LEU A 137 0.60 10.41 -6.87
C LEU A 137 -0.45 9.82 -7.82
N ILE A 138 -1.73 10.15 -7.61
CA ILE A 138 -2.82 9.71 -8.51
C ILE A 138 -2.54 10.17 -9.93
N ALA A 139 -2.21 11.45 -10.13
CA ALA A 139 -1.94 11.99 -11.45
C ALA A 139 -0.77 11.26 -12.14
N TRP A 140 0.35 11.07 -11.44
CA TRP A 140 1.50 10.34 -12.00
C TRP A 140 1.18 8.88 -12.32
N VAL A 141 0.46 8.18 -11.43
CA VAL A 141 0.07 6.78 -11.66
C VAL A 141 -0.89 6.66 -12.85
N SER A 142 -1.77 7.64 -13.03
CA SER A 142 -2.80 7.64 -14.11
C SER A 142 -2.33 8.23 -15.44
N ASN A 143 -1.06 8.61 -15.58
CA ASN A 143 -0.53 9.33 -16.75
C ASN A 143 -1.14 10.72 -16.96
N GLU A 144 -1.67 11.32 -15.91
CA GLU A 144 -2.24 12.66 -15.97
C GLU A 144 -1.20 13.72 -15.63
N LYS A 145 -1.42 14.93 -16.10
CA LYS A 145 -0.58 16.07 -15.71
C LYS A 145 -0.98 16.54 -14.32
N LEU A 146 0.01 16.93 -13.54
CA LEU A 146 -0.23 17.65 -12.28
C LEU A 146 -0.98 18.96 -12.55
N ILE A 147 -1.58 19.51 -11.51
CA ILE A 147 -2.34 20.77 -11.60
C ILE A 147 -1.53 21.89 -12.27
N GLU A 148 -2.22 22.84 -12.86
CA GLU A 148 -1.57 24.00 -13.46
C GLU A 148 -0.76 24.80 -12.45
N GLY A 149 0.42 25.27 -12.86
CA GLY A 149 1.37 25.96 -11.97
C GLY A 149 2.19 25.05 -11.05
N HIS A 150 1.97 23.73 -11.05
CA HIS A 150 2.78 22.82 -10.24
C HIS A 150 4.23 22.78 -10.71
N PRO A 151 5.25 22.91 -9.83
CA PRO A 151 6.66 22.98 -10.24
C PRO A 151 7.13 21.70 -10.97
N PHE A 152 6.51 20.56 -10.71
CA PHE A 152 6.85 19.27 -11.30
C PHE A 152 5.89 18.82 -12.40
N ARG A 153 5.08 19.73 -12.95
CA ARG A 153 4.03 19.40 -13.95
C ARG A 153 4.53 18.64 -15.17
N HIS A 154 5.81 18.78 -15.52
CA HIS A 154 6.41 18.14 -16.68
C HIS A 154 7.09 16.80 -16.37
N LEU A 155 7.15 16.39 -15.09
CA LEU A 155 7.72 15.11 -14.72
C LEU A 155 6.74 13.98 -15.04
N ILE A 156 7.28 12.87 -15.50
CA ILE A 156 6.55 11.67 -15.89
C ILE A 156 7.05 10.52 -15.02
N ALA A 157 6.14 9.82 -14.36
CA ALA A 157 6.49 8.56 -13.70
C ALA A 157 6.61 7.43 -14.74
N GLN A 158 7.74 6.75 -14.77
CA GLN A 158 8.04 5.64 -15.69
C GLN A 158 7.89 4.28 -14.98
N PRO A 159 7.62 3.16 -15.70
CA PRO A 159 7.28 3.09 -17.12
C PRO A 159 5.82 3.50 -17.39
N ILE A 160 5.53 4.00 -18.59
CA ILE A 160 4.15 4.19 -19.05
C ILE A 160 3.60 2.82 -19.49
N SER A 161 2.40 2.48 -19.06
CA SER A 161 1.70 1.25 -19.45
C SER A 161 0.22 1.56 -19.77
N ASP A 162 -0.42 0.63 -20.48
CA ASP A 162 -1.85 0.73 -20.84
C ASP A 162 -2.78 0.48 -19.65
N THR A 163 -2.27 -0.09 -18.58
CA THR A 163 -3.00 -0.36 -17.33
C THR A 163 -2.41 0.43 -16.18
N ILE A 164 -3.23 0.71 -15.18
CA ILE A 164 -2.85 1.45 -13.97
C ILE A 164 -3.24 0.66 -12.72
N PRO A 165 -2.48 0.78 -11.61
CA PRO A 165 -2.85 0.23 -10.32
C PRO A 165 -4.21 0.80 -9.84
N GLU A 166 -5.01 -0.02 -9.17
CA GLU A 166 -6.20 0.45 -8.45
C GLU A 166 -5.74 1.14 -7.14
N ILE A 167 -6.14 2.40 -6.96
CA ILE A 167 -5.68 3.20 -5.80
C ILE A 167 -6.73 3.14 -4.69
N TRP A 168 -6.29 2.91 -3.46
CA TRP A 168 -7.10 2.78 -2.26
C TRP A 168 -6.59 3.68 -1.15
N MET A 169 -7.49 4.30 -0.42
CA MET A 169 -7.17 4.96 0.84
C MET A 169 -7.44 4.01 2.00
N LEU A 170 -6.48 3.89 2.92
CA LEU A 170 -6.63 3.11 4.15
C LEU A 170 -6.65 4.03 5.37
N GLY A 171 -7.44 3.67 6.37
CA GLY A 171 -7.44 4.44 7.61
C GLY A 171 -8.37 3.90 8.69
N THR A 172 -8.20 4.45 9.89
CA THR A 172 -8.99 4.14 11.09
C THR A 172 -9.86 5.31 11.53
N SER A 173 -9.86 6.42 10.79
CA SER A 173 -10.56 7.65 11.18
C SER A 173 -11.41 8.19 10.02
N ASN A 174 -12.35 9.07 10.38
CA ASN A 174 -13.18 9.79 9.40
C ASN A 174 -12.38 10.63 8.40
N TYR A 175 -11.18 11.09 8.77
CA TYR A 175 -10.32 11.88 7.88
C TYR A 175 -10.00 11.12 6.58
N GLY A 176 -9.55 9.88 6.70
CA GLY A 176 -9.21 9.05 5.51
C GLY A 176 -10.44 8.79 4.63
N ALA A 177 -11.60 8.54 5.25
CA ALA A 177 -12.86 8.32 4.54
C ALA A 177 -13.30 9.59 3.78
N GLN A 178 -13.22 10.77 4.41
CA GLN A 178 -13.55 12.06 3.79
C GLN A 178 -12.61 12.39 2.63
N LEU A 179 -11.30 12.16 2.80
CA LEU A 179 -10.32 12.38 1.74
C LEU A 179 -10.54 11.42 0.56
N ALA A 180 -10.81 10.14 0.84
CA ALA A 180 -11.13 9.16 -0.20
C ALA A 180 -12.38 9.57 -1.00
N ALA A 181 -13.44 10.01 -0.32
CA ALA A 181 -14.66 10.51 -0.95
C ALA A 181 -14.40 11.76 -1.80
N TYR A 182 -13.59 12.70 -1.30
CA TYR A 182 -13.21 13.91 -2.05
C TYR A 182 -12.41 13.59 -3.32
N LEU A 183 -11.52 12.59 -3.25
CA LEU A 183 -10.69 12.16 -4.38
C LEU A 183 -11.37 11.13 -5.29
N GLY A 184 -12.56 10.63 -4.93
CA GLY A 184 -13.29 9.64 -5.71
C GLY A 184 -12.62 8.25 -5.73
N ILE A 185 -11.81 7.92 -4.74
CA ILE A 185 -11.11 6.62 -4.63
C ILE A 185 -11.74 5.73 -3.56
N PRO A 186 -11.62 4.39 -3.69
CA PRO A 186 -12.06 3.44 -2.68
C PRO A 186 -11.43 3.68 -1.31
N TYR A 187 -12.19 3.43 -0.25
CA TYR A 187 -11.74 3.49 1.13
C TYR A 187 -11.81 2.12 1.80
N LEU A 188 -10.74 1.73 2.49
CA LEU A 188 -10.71 0.56 3.36
C LEU A 188 -10.57 0.98 4.82
N SER A 189 -11.61 0.72 5.60
CA SER A 189 -11.57 0.92 7.06
C SER A 189 -10.83 -0.21 7.76
N LEU A 190 -9.79 0.11 8.50
CA LEU A 190 -9.02 -0.87 9.26
C LEU A 190 -9.61 -1.17 10.66
N ILE A 191 -10.57 -0.37 11.13
CA ILE A 191 -11.23 -0.60 12.43
C ILE A 191 -12.41 -1.57 12.35
N HIS A 192 -13.03 -1.74 11.18
CA HIS A 192 -14.15 -2.65 10.99
C HIS A 192 -13.72 -4.10 10.68
N ILE A 193 -12.43 -4.37 10.63
CA ILE A 193 -11.86 -5.70 10.34
C ILE A 193 -11.87 -6.59 11.60
N SER A 194 -11.83 -6.01 12.80
CA SER A 194 -11.58 -6.72 14.06
C SER A 194 -12.82 -6.98 14.93
N GLU A 195 -14.00 -6.45 14.58
CA GLU A 195 -15.22 -6.73 15.33
C GLU A 195 -16.31 -7.27 14.42
N PRO A 196 -16.72 -8.56 14.58
CA PRO A 196 -18.01 -8.98 14.07
C PRO A 196 -19.05 -8.12 14.78
N THR A 197 -19.84 -7.40 14.01
CA THR A 197 -21.02 -6.68 14.54
C THR A 197 -21.84 -7.66 15.37
N ARG A 198 -21.67 -7.64 16.68
CA ARG A 198 -22.66 -8.22 17.58
C ARG A 198 -23.90 -7.35 17.43
N GLN A 199 -24.86 -7.82 16.64
CA GLN A 199 -26.22 -7.37 16.80
C GLN A 199 -26.59 -7.65 18.27
N LYS A 200 -26.75 -6.58 19.03
CA LYS A 200 -27.38 -6.71 20.36
C LYS A 200 -28.79 -7.21 20.10
N PRO A 201 -29.24 -8.21 20.89
CA PRO A 201 -30.60 -8.71 20.81
C PRO A 201 -31.62 -7.63 21.15
#